data_b0607409832e045b299b9ef0005512ab
#
_entry.id   b0607409832e045b299b9ef0005512ab
#
_cell.length_a   1.000
_cell.length_b   1.000
_cell.length_c   1.000
_cell.angle_alpha   90.00
_cell.angle_beta   90.00
_cell.angle_gamma   90.00
#
_symmetry.space_group_name_H-M   'P 1'
#
loop_
_entity.id
_entity.type
_entity.pdbx_description
1 polymer ?
#
loop_
_entity_poly.entity_id
_entity_poly.type
_entity_poly.pdbx_seq_one_letter_code
_entity_poly.pdbx_strand_id
1 'polypeptide(L)'
;GKVNVEGGYYILSQIDDLDNDGVKDFLAPGSTLSKTLDPTSVNVLEYSEVKFTGGGATVNDLGTITYSWQITKDIDNADLWQDIDVYISENPSHPGVYSGTTTNELVIDSVSAEMNNFGYRLYMETPAYKCDQNVTTAAARLSVFKLDSDGDNIPDEIDLDDDNDGITDVIEG
;
A
#
# COMPACT_ATOMS: atom_id res chain seq x y z
N GLY A 1 36.85 -21.09 -15.95
CA GLY A 1 37.11 -20.63 -17.32
C GLY A 1 37.12 -19.11 -17.40
N LYS A 2 37.72 -18.56 -18.44
CA LYS A 2 37.73 -17.11 -18.71
C LYS A 2 36.96 -16.86 -19.98
N VAL A 3 36.04 -15.91 -19.95
CA VAL A 3 35.33 -15.43 -21.14
C VAL A 3 35.85 -14.04 -21.45
N ASN A 4 36.26 -13.81 -22.68
CA ASN A 4 36.70 -12.49 -23.16
C ASN A 4 35.49 -11.77 -23.75
N VAL A 5 35.16 -10.59 -23.22
CA VAL A 5 34.08 -9.74 -23.72
C VAL A 5 34.70 -8.35 -23.92
N GLU A 6 34.89 -7.93 -25.16
CA GLU A 6 35.34 -6.58 -25.58
C GLU A 6 36.31 -5.89 -24.62
N GLY A 7 37.49 -6.51 -24.42
CA GLY A 7 38.57 -5.94 -23.61
C GLY A 7 38.55 -6.21 -22.12
N GLY A 8 37.59 -7.00 -21.62
CA GLY A 8 37.50 -7.46 -20.25
C GLY A 8 37.55 -8.98 -20.12
N TYR A 9 38.03 -9.47 -18.98
CA TYR A 9 37.99 -10.89 -18.61
C TYR A 9 37.12 -11.07 -17.37
N TYR A 10 36.10 -11.89 -17.47
CA TYR A 10 35.29 -12.30 -16.31
C TYR A 10 35.72 -13.71 -15.88
N ILE A 11 35.94 -13.88 -14.60
CA ILE A 11 36.22 -15.19 -14.02
C ILE A 11 34.88 -15.78 -13.58
N LEU A 12 34.36 -16.75 -14.29
CA LEU A 12 33.05 -17.38 -14.01
C LEU A 12 32.94 -17.94 -12.59
N SER A 13 34.06 -18.21 -11.91
CA SER A 13 34.07 -18.65 -10.51
C SER A 13 33.81 -17.52 -9.50
N GLN A 14 33.76 -16.27 -9.95
CA GLN A 14 33.46 -15.10 -9.12
C GLN A 14 32.06 -14.56 -9.33
N ILE A 15 31.28 -15.23 -10.17
CA ILE A 15 29.88 -14.88 -10.36
C ILE A 15 29.10 -15.50 -9.20
N ASP A 16 28.41 -14.66 -8.46
CA ASP A 16 27.72 -15.00 -7.25
C ASP A 16 26.57 -16.01 -7.50
N ASP A 17 26.30 -16.80 -6.50
CA ASP A 17 25.17 -17.69 -6.32
C ASP A 17 24.54 -17.22 -5.00
N LEU A 18 23.79 -16.13 -5.10
CA LEU A 18 23.32 -15.37 -3.94
C LEU A 18 22.13 -16.06 -3.24
N ASP A 19 21.43 -16.94 -3.96
CA ASP A 19 20.35 -17.75 -3.42
C ASP A 19 20.79 -19.15 -2.97
N ASN A 20 22.07 -19.49 -3.20
CA ASN A 20 22.68 -20.78 -2.82
C ASN A 20 21.94 -22.01 -3.36
N ASP A 21 21.34 -21.93 -4.55
CA ASP A 21 20.69 -23.08 -5.21
C ASP A 21 21.66 -23.98 -5.97
N GLY A 22 22.95 -23.58 -6.03
CA GLY A 22 24.00 -24.29 -6.75
C GLY A 22 24.09 -23.91 -8.23
N VAL A 23 23.24 -23.03 -8.71
CA VAL A 23 23.26 -22.49 -10.08
C VAL A 23 23.70 -21.05 -10.01
N LYS A 24 24.72 -20.68 -10.77
CA LYS A 24 25.19 -19.29 -10.80
C LYS A 24 24.10 -18.35 -11.31
N ASP A 25 23.89 -17.22 -10.65
CA ASP A 25 22.81 -16.25 -10.91
C ASP A 25 22.64 -15.85 -12.38
N PHE A 26 23.73 -15.80 -13.14
CA PHE A 26 23.64 -15.49 -14.58
C PHE A 26 23.03 -16.63 -15.42
N LEU A 27 22.95 -17.85 -14.88
CA LEU A 27 22.34 -19.02 -15.50
C LEU A 27 20.96 -19.35 -14.91
N ALA A 28 20.70 -18.84 -13.72
CA ALA A 28 19.43 -19.08 -13.05
C ALA A 28 18.29 -18.39 -13.82
N PRO A 29 17.13 -19.06 -14.01
CA PRO A 29 15.94 -18.35 -14.40
C PRO A 29 15.65 -17.34 -13.29
N GLY A 30 15.61 -16.06 -13.63
CA GLY A 30 15.33 -15.01 -12.64
C GLY A 30 14.06 -15.34 -11.84
N SER A 31 14.13 -15.12 -10.54
CA SER A 31 12.96 -15.19 -9.67
C SER A 31 11.87 -14.27 -10.23
N THR A 32 10.70 -14.80 -10.54
CA THR A 32 9.56 -13.99 -10.95
C THR A 32 8.74 -13.62 -9.72
N LEU A 33 8.69 -12.32 -9.42
CA LEU A 33 7.77 -11.79 -8.43
C LEU A 33 6.35 -11.81 -9.00
N SER A 34 5.43 -12.40 -8.29
CA SER A 34 4.02 -12.43 -8.65
C SER A 34 3.15 -11.91 -7.51
N LYS A 35 2.09 -11.22 -7.87
CA LYS A 35 1.07 -10.77 -6.93
C LYS A 35 0.23 -11.98 -6.48
N THR A 36 -0.02 -12.09 -5.17
CA THR A 36 -0.84 -13.15 -4.58
C THR A 36 -2.12 -12.63 -3.94
N LEU A 37 -2.12 -11.37 -3.48
CA LEU A 37 -3.24 -10.75 -2.79
C LEU A 37 -3.35 -9.28 -3.15
N ASP A 38 -4.56 -8.86 -3.52
CA ASP A 38 -4.92 -7.45 -3.67
C ASP A 38 -5.58 -6.93 -2.38
N PRO A 39 -5.31 -5.68 -1.97
CA PRO A 39 -6.05 -5.05 -0.89
C PRO A 39 -7.51 -4.85 -1.28
N THR A 40 -8.40 -4.93 -0.30
CA THR A 40 -9.84 -4.77 -0.49
C THR A 40 -10.28 -3.36 -0.10
N SER A 41 -11.13 -2.74 -0.91
CA SER A 41 -11.75 -1.46 -0.58
C SER A 41 -12.60 -1.56 0.68
N VAL A 42 -12.59 -0.50 1.48
CA VAL A 42 -13.30 -0.45 2.77
C VAL A 42 -14.19 0.79 2.85
N ASN A 43 -15.28 0.63 3.60
CA ASN A 43 -16.21 1.69 3.96
C ASN A 43 -16.26 1.77 5.49
N VAL A 44 -15.90 2.91 6.06
CA VAL A 44 -15.75 3.06 7.51
C VAL A 44 -16.26 4.42 7.98
N LEU A 45 -16.62 4.48 9.25
CA LEU A 45 -16.88 5.75 9.91
C LEU A 45 -15.59 6.52 10.18
N GLU A 46 -15.68 7.82 10.22
CA GLU A 46 -14.59 8.70 10.66
C GLU A 46 -14.05 8.25 12.02
N TYR A 47 -12.75 8.45 12.23
CA TYR A 47 -11.99 8.03 13.41
C TYR A 47 -11.80 6.52 13.61
N SER A 48 -12.26 5.69 12.68
CA SER A 48 -12.00 4.24 12.73
C SER A 48 -10.57 3.89 12.35
N GLU A 49 -10.08 2.76 12.88
CA GLU A 49 -8.86 2.10 12.37
C GLU A 49 -9.18 1.35 11.08
N VAL A 50 -8.29 1.42 10.10
CA VAL A 50 -8.39 0.68 8.82
C VAL A 50 -7.12 -0.10 8.57
N LYS A 51 -7.28 -1.31 8.01
CA LYS A 51 -6.18 -2.17 7.57
C LYS A 51 -6.34 -2.55 6.11
N PHE A 52 -5.26 -2.39 5.36
CA PHE A 52 -5.14 -2.93 4.02
C PHE A 52 -4.05 -4.00 4.00
N THR A 53 -4.35 -5.14 3.43
CA THR A 53 -3.40 -6.25 3.30
C THR A 53 -3.20 -6.56 1.81
N GLY A 54 -1.95 -6.64 1.40
CA GLY A 54 -1.56 -7.05 0.07
C GLY A 54 -0.47 -8.11 0.15
N GLY A 55 -0.12 -8.73 -0.98
CA GLY A 55 0.92 -9.74 -0.95
C GLY A 55 1.45 -10.16 -2.31
N GLY A 56 2.66 -10.69 -2.27
CA GLY A 56 3.35 -11.28 -3.40
C GLY A 56 4.14 -12.51 -3.00
N ALA A 57 4.54 -13.27 -3.98
CA ALA A 57 5.45 -14.41 -3.83
C ALA A 57 6.48 -14.42 -4.95
N THR A 58 7.66 -14.89 -4.62
CA THR A 58 8.70 -15.21 -5.60
C THR A 58 8.62 -16.70 -5.97
N VAL A 59 8.98 -17.02 -7.20
CA VAL A 59 9.09 -18.41 -7.60
C VAL A 59 10.26 -19.07 -6.85
N ASN A 60 10.00 -20.22 -6.25
CA ASN A 60 10.95 -21.00 -5.43
C ASN A 60 11.44 -20.28 -4.16
N ASP A 61 10.68 -19.31 -3.65
CA ASP A 61 11.05 -18.50 -2.48
C ASP A 61 12.41 -17.78 -2.61
N LEU A 62 12.82 -17.49 -3.84
CA LEU A 62 14.07 -16.82 -4.12
C LEU A 62 13.97 -15.30 -3.96
N GLY A 63 14.77 -14.78 -3.08
CA GLY A 63 14.88 -13.35 -2.81
C GLY A 63 13.86 -12.81 -1.80
N THR A 64 14.26 -11.75 -1.12
CA THR A 64 13.41 -11.04 -0.16
C THR A 64 12.55 -10.03 -0.91
N ILE A 65 11.24 -10.07 -0.67
CA ILE A 65 10.32 -9.04 -1.21
C ILE A 65 10.42 -7.80 -0.31
N THR A 66 10.65 -6.66 -0.92
CA THR A 66 10.48 -5.35 -0.27
C THR A 66 9.11 -4.79 -0.61
N TYR A 67 8.49 -4.16 0.35
CA TYR A 67 7.14 -3.61 0.28
C TYR A 67 7.18 -2.10 0.42
N SER A 68 6.38 -1.40 -0.35
CA SER A 68 6.12 0.03 -0.19
C SER A 68 4.65 0.32 -0.52
N TRP A 69 3.92 0.86 0.44
CA TRP A 69 2.55 1.28 0.20
C TRP A 69 2.52 2.63 -0.50
N GLN A 70 1.68 2.73 -1.50
CA GLN A 70 1.45 3.93 -2.29
C GLN A 70 0.04 4.46 -2.07
N ILE A 71 -0.08 5.77 -2.12
CA ILE A 71 -1.31 6.54 -1.92
C ILE A 71 -1.62 7.40 -3.14
N THR A 72 -2.90 7.60 -3.41
CA THR A 72 -3.42 8.68 -4.25
C THR A 72 -4.58 9.37 -3.53
N LYS A 73 -4.71 10.68 -3.68
CA LYS A 73 -5.79 11.47 -3.06
C LYS A 73 -7.15 11.24 -3.69
N ASP A 74 -7.17 10.81 -4.94
CA ASP A 74 -8.40 10.55 -5.70
C ASP A 74 -8.18 9.29 -6.55
N ILE A 75 -8.81 8.19 -6.16
CA ILE A 75 -8.66 6.92 -6.87
C ILE A 75 -9.33 6.94 -8.25
N ASP A 76 -10.31 7.80 -8.48
CA ASP A 76 -10.98 7.92 -9.76
C ASP A 76 -10.14 8.70 -10.78
N ASN A 77 -9.20 9.54 -10.28
CA ASN A 77 -8.21 10.28 -11.07
C ASN A 77 -6.78 9.92 -10.66
N ALA A 78 -6.50 8.65 -10.49
CA ALA A 78 -5.24 8.14 -9.92
C ALA A 78 -4.05 8.25 -10.90
N ASP A 79 -3.78 9.43 -11.44
CA ASP A 79 -2.65 9.68 -12.34
C ASP A 79 -1.30 9.66 -11.62
N LEU A 80 -1.29 10.00 -10.33
CA LEU A 80 -0.10 10.13 -9.52
C LEU A 80 -0.20 9.27 -8.26
N TRP A 81 0.56 8.19 -8.27
CA TRP A 81 0.80 7.39 -7.09
C TRP A 81 2.09 7.82 -6.42
N GLN A 82 2.07 7.98 -5.11
CA GLN A 82 3.21 8.39 -4.32
C GLN A 82 3.41 7.43 -3.14
N ASP A 83 4.65 7.16 -2.77
CA ASP A 83 4.92 6.39 -1.56
C ASP A 83 4.38 7.12 -0.34
N ILE A 84 3.74 6.40 0.58
CA ILE A 84 3.10 7.01 1.75
C ILE A 84 4.11 7.81 2.59
N ASP A 85 5.32 7.29 2.78
CA ASP A 85 6.35 7.99 3.58
C ASP A 85 6.77 9.32 2.94
N VAL A 86 6.85 9.37 1.61
CA VAL A 86 7.10 10.61 0.86
C VAL A 86 5.89 11.54 0.99
N TYR A 87 4.68 11.02 0.78
CA TYR A 87 3.45 11.80 0.89
C TYR A 87 3.30 12.46 2.26
N ILE A 88 3.54 11.73 3.37
CA ILE A 88 3.48 12.27 4.72
C ILE A 88 4.51 13.37 4.94
N SER A 89 5.74 13.18 4.44
CA SER A 89 6.80 14.17 4.58
C SER A 89 6.49 15.49 3.86
N GLU A 90 5.78 15.43 2.75
CA GLU A 90 5.35 16.60 1.96
C GLU A 90 4.04 17.23 2.46
N ASN A 91 3.25 16.46 3.22
CA ASN A 91 1.96 16.89 3.75
C ASN A 91 1.90 16.71 5.29
N PRO A 92 2.67 17.48 6.08
CA PRO A 92 2.77 17.28 7.52
C PRO A 92 1.47 17.56 8.30
N SER A 93 0.50 18.20 7.66
CA SER A 93 -0.85 18.43 8.21
C SER A 93 -1.85 17.34 7.85
N HIS A 94 -1.40 16.28 7.15
CA HIS A 94 -2.27 15.18 6.78
C HIS A 94 -2.83 14.47 8.03
N PRO A 95 -4.16 14.26 8.11
CA PRO A 95 -4.79 13.75 9.33
C PRO A 95 -4.50 12.28 9.62
N GLY A 96 -4.11 11.50 8.62
CA GLY A 96 -3.88 10.06 8.79
C GLY A 96 -2.58 9.73 9.53
N VAL A 97 -2.66 8.79 10.45
CA VAL A 97 -1.50 8.19 11.11
C VAL A 97 -1.30 6.80 10.52
N TYR A 98 -0.19 6.61 9.83
CA TYR A 98 0.12 5.37 9.13
C TYR A 98 1.19 4.56 9.84
N SER A 99 1.02 3.23 9.84
CA SER A 99 2.05 2.28 10.21
C SER A 99 2.07 1.08 9.26
N GLY A 100 3.16 0.34 9.23
CA GLY A 100 3.31 -0.79 8.31
C GLY A 100 3.55 -0.41 6.84
N THR A 101 3.97 0.82 6.55
CA THR A 101 4.18 1.35 5.19
C THR A 101 5.16 0.53 4.34
N THR A 102 6.04 -0.21 4.98
CA THR A 102 7.04 -1.10 4.35
C THR A 102 6.79 -2.58 4.64
N THR A 103 5.58 -2.95 5.01
CA THR A 103 5.15 -4.33 5.24
C THR A 103 4.01 -4.73 4.32
N ASN A 104 3.58 -5.97 4.37
CA ASN A 104 2.43 -6.45 3.61
C ASN A 104 1.07 -5.99 4.18
N GLU A 105 1.05 -5.35 5.35
CA GLU A 105 -0.13 -4.78 5.99
C GLU A 105 0.09 -3.30 6.29
N LEU A 106 -0.77 -2.45 5.76
CA LEU A 106 -0.86 -1.03 6.08
C LEU A 106 -1.96 -0.83 7.11
N VAL A 107 -1.64 -0.09 8.17
CA VAL A 107 -2.64 0.32 9.17
C VAL A 107 -2.76 1.84 9.16
N ILE A 108 -3.99 2.34 9.13
CA ILE A 108 -4.34 3.74 9.31
C ILE A 108 -5.10 3.83 10.63
N ASP A 109 -4.50 4.45 11.63
CA ASP A 109 -4.96 4.40 13.02
C ASP A 109 -6.24 5.20 13.28
N SER A 110 -6.45 6.29 12.53
CA SER A 110 -7.66 7.10 12.62
C SER A 110 -7.90 7.77 11.29
N VAL A 111 -8.95 7.36 10.59
CA VAL A 111 -9.31 7.95 9.30
C VAL A 111 -10.11 9.23 9.49
N SER A 112 -9.90 10.20 8.62
CA SER A 112 -10.65 11.45 8.59
C SER A 112 -11.52 11.53 7.33
N ALA A 113 -12.61 12.27 7.40
CA ALA A 113 -13.48 12.55 6.26
C ALA A 113 -12.72 13.14 5.05
N GLU A 114 -11.61 13.87 5.29
CA GLU A 114 -10.76 14.39 4.22
C GLU A 114 -10.06 13.29 3.41
N MET A 115 -9.95 12.07 3.97
CA MET A 115 -9.36 10.90 3.30
C MET A 115 -10.39 10.14 2.47
N ASN A 116 -11.63 10.60 2.40
CA ASN A 116 -12.65 9.98 1.57
C ASN A 116 -12.21 9.95 0.10
N ASN A 117 -12.40 8.81 -0.56
CA ASN A 117 -11.98 8.54 -1.94
C ASN A 117 -10.46 8.38 -2.16
N PHE A 118 -9.67 8.33 -1.10
CA PHE A 118 -8.25 8.00 -1.24
C PHE A 118 -8.08 6.55 -1.74
N GLY A 119 -7.04 6.35 -2.54
CA GLY A 119 -6.64 5.04 -3.05
C GLY A 119 -5.34 4.56 -2.44
N TYR A 120 -5.27 3.27 -2.14
CA TYR A 120 -4.10 2.60 -1.59
C TYR A 120 -3.75 1.37 -2.43
N ARG A 121 -2.45 1.17 -2.70
CA ARG A 121 -1.95 -0.03 -3.36
C ARG A 121 -0.58 -0.40 -2.81
N LEU A 122 -0.24 -1.67 -2.90
CA LEU A 122 1.06 -2.18 -2.49
C LEU A 122 1.98 -2.31 -3.71
N TYR A 123 3.11 -1.61 -3.67
CA TYR A 123 4.24 -1.82 -4.57
C TYR A 123 5.20 -2.81 -3.94
N MET A 124 5.63 -3.77 -4.73
CA MET A 124 6.52 -4.84 -4.30
C MET A 124 7.68 -4.94 -5.29
N GLU A 125 8.88 -5.12 -4.77
CA GLU A 125 10.04 -5.45 -5.58
C GLU A 125 10.90 -6.52 -4.89
N THR A 126 11.65 -7.23 -5.68
CA THR A 126 12.69 -8.13 -5.21
C THR A 126 13.98 -7.74 -5.90
N PRO A 127 15.15 -7.76 -5.21
CA PRO A 127 16.44 -7.55 -5.86
C PRO A 127 16.60 -8.65 -6.91
N ALA A 128 16.30 -8.30 -8.15
CA ALA A 128 16.33 -9.25 -9.24
C ALA A 128 17.71 -9.28 -9.88
N TYR A 129 18.20 -10.46 -10.07
CA TYR A 129 19.45 -10.71 -10.78
C TYR A 129 19.34 -10.44 -12.27
N LYS A 130 18.13 -10.30 -12.79
CA LYS A 130 17.87 -10.03 -14.21
C LYS A 130 16.55 -9.31 -14.38
N CYS A 131 16.59 -8.08 -14.88
CA CYS A 131 15.46 -7.26 -15.24
C CYS A 131 14.49 -6.95 -14.07
N ASP A 132 14.08 -5.73 -13.98
CA ASP A 132 13.25 -5.18 -12.90
C ASP A 132 12.06 -6.07 -12.53
N GLN A 133 12.15 -6.63 -11.34
CA GLN A 133 11.06 -7.44 -10.77
C GLN A 133 10.28 -6.60 -9.78
N ASN A 134 9.38 -5.80 -10.30
CA ASN A 134 8.41 -5.09 -9.49
C ASN A 134 6.98 -5.47 -9.90
N VAL A 135 6.11 -5.50 -8.94
CA VAL A 135 4.68 -5.78 -9.14
C VAL A 135 3.88 -4.87 -8.22
N THR A 136 2.80 -4.34 -8.75
CA THR A 136 1.87 -3.52 -7.99
C THR A 136 0.53 -4.23 -7.88
N THR A 137 -0.10 -4.18 -6.70
CA THR A 137 -1.46 -4.70 -6.50
C THR A 137 -2.49 -3.84 -7.22
N ALA A 138 -3.71 -4.34 -7.36
CA ALA A 138 -4.86 -3.48 -7.62
C ALA A 138 -4.99 -2.44 -6.50
N ALA A 139 -5.62 -1.33 -6.81
CA ALA A 139 -5.88 -0.29 -5.83
C ALA A 139 -7.13 -0.61 -5.01
N ALA A 140 -7.07 -0.31 -3.71
CA ALA A 140 -8.21 -0.33 -2.80
C ALA A 140 -8.65 1.10 -2.50
N ARG A 141 -9.96 1.34 -2.46
CA ARG A 141 -10.57 2.61 -2.10
C ARG A 141 -10.82 2.67 -0.60
N LEU A 142 -10.54 3.80 0.00
CA LEU A 142 -11.03 4.18 1.32
C LEU A 142 -12.25 5.08 1.15
N SER A 143 -13.39 4.66 1.65
CA SER A 143 -14.61 5.48 1.74
C SER A 143 -14.88 5.78 3.20
N VAL A 144 -14.92 7.06 3.56
CA VAL A 144 -15.12 7.52 4.93
C VAL A 144 -16.46 8.22 5.04
N PHE A 145 -17.26 7.81 5.99
CA PHE A 145 -18.57 8.40 6.30
C PHE A 145 -18.50 9.12 7.63
N LYS A 146 -19.25 10.20 7.74
CA LYS A 146 -19.57 10.80 9.03
C LYS A 146 -20.74 10.06 9.66
N LEU A 147 -20.87 10.12 10.98
CA LEU A 147 -22.04 9.60 11.67
C LEU A 147 -23.25 10.47 11.31
N ASP A 148 -24.39 9.83 11.10
CA ASP A 148 -25.68 10.39 10.75
C ASP A 148 -26.70 9.41 11.36
N SER A 149 -27.18 9.75 12.57
CA SER A 149 -27.88 8.80 13.44
C SER A 149 -29.33 8.57 13.01
N ASP A 150 -29.97 9.57 12.45
CA ASP A 150 -31.36 9.48 11.98
C ASP A 150 -31.50 9.21 10.47
N GLY A 151 -30.39 9.37 9.69
CA GLY A 151 -30.33 9.08 8.26
C GLY A 151 -30.96 10.16 7.37
N ASP A 152 -31.03 11.40 7.85
CA ASP A 152 -31.57 12.52 7.07
C ASP A 152 -30.56 13.17 6.11
N ASN A 153 -29.29 12.73 6.14
CA ASN A 153 -28.11 13.19 5.41
C ASN A 153 -27.50 14.49 5.99
N ILE A 154 -27.81 14.84 7.21
CA ILE A 154 -27.08 15.84 7.98
C ILE A 154 -26.24 15.07 9.01
N PRO A 155 -24.90 15.16 8.97
CA PRO A 155 -24.06 14.48 9.96
C PRO A 155 -24.29 15.03 11.38
N ASP A 156 -24.27 14.17 12.39
CA ASP A 156 -24.47 14.49 13.80
C ASP A 156 -23.66 15.72 14.28
N GLU A 157 -22.46 15.95 13.71
CA GLU A 157 -21.61 17.09 14.10
C GLU A 157 -22.22 18.48 13.78
N ILE A 158 -23.19 18.53 12.88
CA ILE A 158 -23.86 19.76 12.41
C ILE A 158 -25.37 19.68 12.49
N ASP A 159 -25.92 18.55 12.89
CA ASP A 159 -27.33 18.39 13.20
C ASP A 159 -27.64 19.06 14.57
N LEU A 160 -28.84 19.39 14.80
CA LEU A 160 -29.32 19.97 16.06
C LEU A 160 -30.21 19.01 16.85
N ASP A 161 -30.58 17.89 16.23
CA ASP A 161 -31.51 16.89 16.74
C ASP A 161 -31.10 15.54 16.08
N ASP A 162 -30.00 14.96 16.60
CA ASP A 162 -29.29 13.81 15.99
C ASP A 162 -30.19 12.58 15.79
N ASP A 163 -31.28 12.44 16.55
CA ASP A 163 -32.17 11.30 16.44
C ASP A 163 -33.59 11.67 15.95
N ASN A 164 -33.82 12.95 15.63
CA ASN A 164 -35.04 13.50 15.04
C ASN A 164 -36.31 13.24 15.89
N ASP A 165 -36.12 13.23 17.24
CA ASP A 165 -37.24 13.04 18.16
C ASP A 165 -37.98 14.35 18.47
N GLY A 166 -37.45 15.48 17.98
CA GLY A 166 -38.02 16.83 18.12
C GLY A 166 -37.55 17.57 19.37
N ILE A 167 -36.53 17.04 20.04
CA ILE A 167 -35.82 17.68 21.15
C ILE A 167 -34.38 17.85 20.70
N THR A 168 -33.85 19.04 20.78
CA THR A 168 -32.47 19.28 20.33
C THR A 168 -31.44 18.69 21.32
N ASP A 169 -30.30 18.14 20.84
CA ASP A 169 -29.23 17.52 21.63
C ASP A 169 -28.74 18.37 22.79
N VAL A 170 -28.74 19.71 22.61
CA VAL A 170 -28.38 20.68 23.67
C VAL A 170 -29.31 20.60 24.89
N ILE A 171 -30.55 20.11 24.72
CA ILE A 171 -31.55 20.00 25.79
C ILE A 171 -31.49 18.62 26.44
N GLU A 172 -31.13 17.59 25.66
CA GLU A 172 -31.04 16.22 26.17
C GLU A 172 -29.77 15.98 27.03
N GLY A 173 -28.68 16.72 26.84
CA GLY A 173 -27.42 16.70 27.65
C GLY A 173 -26.39 15.75 27.18
#